data_cb431c5cd9de275202c1f5436fdccba9
#
_entry.id   cb431c5cd9de275202c1f5436fdccba9
#
_cell.length_a   1.000
_cell.length_b   1.000
_cell.length_c   1.000
_cell.angle_alpha   90.00
_cell.angle_beta   90.00
_cell.angle_gamma   90.00
#
_symmetry.space_group_name_H-M   'P 1'
#
loop_
_entity.id
_entity.type
_entity.pdbx_description
1 polymer ?
#
loop_
_entity_poly.entity_id
_entity_poly.type
_entity_poly.pdbx_seq_one_letter_code
_entity_poly.pdbx_strand_id
1 'polypeptide(L)'
;MSLLYERRLESCYIERIYPYSESNAFLGVSICSRLFSEKTLIALFDWCKVNVKSVYVLIADEIQMYTFMASKGLERKEACAKALQIGDIKYRFIERVIKKGDYDNVRLLSWKAVALEPRFKTLLQRLRLLYGTEILFRREVIKQILERNRRLPEGFRFARIDSSDYDLASLYILNELAVILYFHLYFDPVCQYQISPLPMTPLLEILYDGTFLKDLLVPKKDIGYIEIMGEKDLTGRMIKVTSPK
;
A
#
# COMPACT_ATOMS: atom_id res chain seq x y z
N MET A 1 2.77 -25.34 12.72
CA MET A 1 3.65 -24.18 12.99
C MET A 1 4.18 -23.71 11.65
N SER A 2 3.70 -22.57 11.17
CA SER A 2 4.18 -21.96 9.92
C SER A 2 5.48 -21.23 10.22
N LEU A 3 6.59 -21.66 9.63
CA LEU A 3 7.87 -20.94 9.70
C LEU A 3 7.76 -19.70 8.79
N LEU A 4 7.53 -18.56 9.42
CA LEU A 4 7.66 -17.25 8.76
C LEU A 4 9.14 -16.88 8.73
N TYR A 5 9.68 -16.57 7.55
CA TYR A 5 11.04 -16.08 7.39
C TYR A 5 11.04 -14.56 7.38
N GLU A 6 11.82 -13.97 8.25
CA GLU A 6 12.03 -12.54 8.36
C GLU A 6 13.34 -12.17 7.65
N ARG A 7 13.27 -11.38 6.60
CA ARG A 7 14.44 -10.78 5.96
C ARG A 7 14.42 -9.28 6.17
N ARG A 8 15.39 -8.77 6.91
CA ARG A 8 15.59 -7.33 7.08
C ARG A 8 16.16 -6.74 5.79
N LEU A 9 15.53 -5.71 5.24
CA LEU A 9 16.15 -4.86 4.25
C LEU A 9 17.14 -3.94 4.99
N GLU A 10 18.41 -3.97 4.56
CA GLU A 10 19.38 -2.97 4.98
C GLU A 10 19.03 -1.64 4.29
N SER A 11 18.16 -0.85 4.89
CA SER A 11 18.11 0.55 4.53
C SER A 11 19.15 1.28 5.37
N CYS A 12 20.05 2.01 4.70
CA CYS A 12 21.09 2.81 5.34
C CYS A 12 20.56 3.97 6.19
N TYR A 13 19.28 4.03 6.47
CA TYR A 13 18.60 5.18 7.09
C TYR A 13 17.96 4.90 8.45
N ILE A 14 18.02 3.67 8.99
CA ILE A 14 17.40 3.38 10.28
C ILE A 14 18.46 3.49 11.38
N GLU A 15 18.62 4.69 11.96
CA GLU A 15 19.45 4.92 13.14
C GLU A 15 18.77 4.45 14.44
N ARG A 16 17.45 4.33 14.48
CA ARG A 16 16.67 3.81 15.61
C ARG A 16 15.59 2.87 15.12
N ILE A 17 15.73 1.59 15.40
CA ILE A 17 14.68 0.60 15.22
C ILE A 17 13.82 0.64 16.47
N TYR A 18 12.57 1.13 16.36
CA TYR A 18 11.61 0.90 17.42
C TYR A 18 11.34 -0.60 17.54
N PRO A 19 11.24 -1.15 18.76
CA PRO A 19 10.75 -2.50 18.92
C PRO A 19 9.41 -2.63 18.21
N TYR A 20 9.24 -3.64 17.36
CA TYR A 20 7.99 -3.83 16.63
C TYR A 20 6.79 -3.90 17.56
N SER A 21 6.95 -4.52 18.75
CA SER A 21 5.91 -4.65 19.76
C SER A 21 5.36 -3.32 20.31
N GLU A 22 6.10 -2.23 20.16
CA GLU A 22 5.67 -0.90 20.57
C GLU A 22 5.20 -0.04 19.38
N SER A 23 5.38 -0.53 18.17
CA SER A 23 5.15 0.22 16.94
C SER A 23 3.75 -0.03 16.37
N ASN A 24 3.20 0.99 15.74
CA ASN A 24 2.02 0.85 14.91
C ASN A 24 2.43 0.60 13.47
N ALA A 25 1.63 -0.19 12.77
CA ALA A 25 1.85 -0.50 11.37
C ALA A 25 0.62 -0.20 10.52
N PHE A 26 0.84 -0.04 9.23
CA PHE A 26 -0.20 0.20 8.25
C PHE A 26 -0.10 -0.83 7.12
N LEU A 27 -1.23 -1.33 6.67
CA LEU A 27 -1.37 -2.28 5.56
C LEU A 27 -2.35 -1.73 4.53
N GLY A 28 -1.88 -1.42 3.33
CA GLY A 28 -2.73 -1.08 2.19
C GLY A 28 -3.24 -2.32 1.47
N VAL A 29 -4.55 -2.48 1.32
CA VAL A 29 -5.17 -3.61 0.64
C VAL A 29 -5.84 -3.17 -0.65
N SER A 30 -5.28 -3.60 -1.79
CA SER A 30 -5.91 -3.40 -3.10
C SER A 30 -7.09 -4.36 -3.28
N ILE A 31 -8.25 -3.83 -3.69
CA ILE A 31 -9.49 -4.61 -3.87
C ILE A 31 -9.42 -5.62 -5.02
N CYS A 32 -8.61 -5.36 -6.03
CA CYS A 32 -8.45 -6.23 -7.20
C CYS A 32 -7.28 -7.22 -7.06
N SER A 33 -6.50 -7.15 -5.99
CA SER A 33 -5.35 -8.03 -5.79
C SER A 33 -5.78 -9.41 -5.25
N ARG A 34 -5.31 -10.47 -5.91
CA ARG A 34 -5.46 -11.86 -5.45
C ARG A 34 -4.53 -12.20 -4.29
N LEU A 35 -3.53 -11.35 -4.01
CA LEU A 35 -2.56 -11.55 -2.94
C LEU A 35 -3.21 -11.54 -1.55
N PHE A 36 -4.30 -10.79 -1.37
CA PHE A 36 -5.01 -10.72 -0.09
C PHE A 36 -6.10 -11.79 -0.01
N SER A 37 -5.69 -13.06 -0.14
CA SER A 37 -6.54 -14.23 0.15
C SER A 37 -6.75 -14.39 1.66
N GLU A 38 -7.71 -15.23 2.08
CA GLU A 38 -7.93 -15.53 3.50
C GLU A 38 -6.64 -16.06 4.15
N LYS A 39 -5.96 -17.00 3.50
CA LYS A 39 -4.69 -17.59 3.99
C LYS A 39 -3.61 -16.51 4.18
N THR A 40 -3.46 -15.59 3.22
CA THR A 40 -2.48 -14.51 3.31
C THR A 40 -2.81 -13.53 4.42
N LEU A 41 -4.09 -13.15 4.55
CA LEU A 41 -4.52 -12.24 5.62
C LEU A 41 -4.35 -12.83 7.00
N ILE A 42 -4.68 -14.12 7.17
CA ILE A 42 -4.43 -14.84 8.43
C ILE A 42 -2.93 -14.80 8.77
N ALA A 43 -2.06 -15.18 7.83
CA ALA A 43 -0.61 -15.16 8.07
C ALA A 43 -0.08 -13.77 8.43
N LEU A 44 -0.57 -12.72 7.73
CA LEU A 44 -0.24 -11.33 8.04
C LEU A 44 -0.71 -10.93 9.45
N PHE A 45 -1.95 -11.23 9.80
CA PHE A 45 -2.53 -10.84 11.08
C PHE A 45 -1.97 -11.65 12.24
N ASP A 46 -1.65 -12.94 12.06
CA ASP A 46 -0.95 -13.76 13.06
C ASP A 46 0.42 -13.16 13.37
N TRP A 47 1.18 -12.76 12.34
CA TRP A 47 2.44 -12.08 12.54
C TRP A 47 2.24 -10.74 13.27
N CYS A 48 1.26 -9.94 12.85
CA CYS A 48 0.97 -8.64 13.46
C CYS A 48 0.52 -8.76 14.91
N LYS A 49 -0.27 -9.78 15.26
CA LYS A 49 -0.77 -10.01 16.62
C LYS A 49 0.36 -10.16 17.63
N VAL A 50 1.50 -10.71 17.19
CA VAL A 50 2.67 -10.97 18.06
C VAL A 50 3.69 -9.83 17.99
N ASN A 51 3.82 -9.18 16.84
CA ASN A 51 4.99 -8.33 16.57
C ASN A 51 4.70 -6.82 16.60
N VAL A 52 3.47 -6.37 16.46
CA VAL A 52 3.17 -4.93 16.44
C VAL A 52 2.05 -4.56 17.41
N LYS A 53 2.10 -3.34 17.94
CA LYS A 53 1.09 -2.82 18.87
C LYS A 53 -0.29 -2.72 18.21
N SER A 54 -0.35 -2.15 17.03
CA SER A 54 -1.60 -2.02 16.27
C SER A 54 -1.33 -2.03 14.76
N VAL A 55 -2.28 -2.57 14.00
CA VAL A 55 -2.25 -2.55 12.54
C VAL A 55 -3.48 -1.82 12.01
N TYR A 56 -3.26 -0.84 11.16
CA TYR A 56 -4.30 -0.10 10.46
C TYR A 56 -4.40 -0.61 9.02
N VAL A 57 -5.47 -1.31 8.72
CA VAL A 57 -5.72 -1.92 7.41
C VAL A 57 -6.60 -0.97 6.61
N LEU A 58 -6.06 -0.38 5.56
CA LEU A 58 -6.79 0.51 4.66
C LEU A 58 -7.16 -0.21 3.37
N ILE A 59 -8.43 -0.21 3.04
CA ILE A 59 -8.91 -0.74 1.77
C ILE A 59 -8.86 0.35 0.70
N ALA A 60 -8.07 0.10 -0.34
CA ALA A 60 -7.89 0.99 -1.48
C ALA A 60 -9.02 0.79 -2.50
N ASP A 61 -10.27 1.10 -2.07
CA ASP A 61 -11.48 0.92 -2.86
C ASP A 61 -11.69 2.09 -3.85
N GLU A 62 -11.99 3.27 -3.37
CA GLU A 62 -12.36 4.43 -4.20
C GLU A 62 -11.30 4.75 -5.26
N ILE A 63 -10.02 4.70 -4.91
CA ILE A 63 -8.93 4.99 -5.88
C ILE A 63 -8.83 3.96 -7.00
N GLN A 64 -9.42 2.78 -6.84
CA GLN A 64 -9.46 1.78 -7.91
C GLN A 64 -10.26 2.26 -9.13
N MET A 65 -11.12 3.28 -8.97
CA MET A 65 -11.84 3.89 -10.10
C MET A 65 -10.88 4.36 -11.19
N TYR A 66 -9.70 4.90 -10.85
CA TYR A 66 -8.72 5.34 -11.85
C TYR A 66 -8.21 4.18 -12.72
N THR A 67 -8.03 3.00 -12.12
CA THR A 67 -7.69 1.80 -12.89
C THR A 67 -8.85 1.37 -13.78
N PHE A 68 -10.10 1.45 -13.32
CA PHE A 68 -11.26 1.09 -14.15
C PHE A 68 -11.49 2.07 -15.29
N MET A 69 -11.29 3.37 -15.06
CA MET A 69 -11.35 4.37 -16.12
C MET A 69 -10.30 4.08 -17.19
N ALA A 70 -9.03 3.88 -16.79
CA ALA A 70 -7.92 3.66 -17.71
C ALA A 70 -8.00 2.29 -18.44
N SER A 71 -8.38 1.20 -17.73
CA SER A 71 -8.37 -0.15 -18.32
C SER A 71 -9.65 -0.56 -19.04
N LYS A 72 -10.77 0.10 -18.75
CA LYS A 72 -12.11 -0.27 -19.26
C LYS A 72 -12.84 0.88 -19.94
N GLY A 73 -12.25 2.07 -19.98
CA GLY A 73 -12.89 3.27 -20.53
C GLY A 73 -14.18 3.67 -19.80
N LEU A 74 -14.35 3.26 -18.52
CA LEU A 74 -15.57 3.58 -17.79
C LEU A 74 -15.61 5.07 -17.43
N GLU A 75 -16.78 5.63 -17.51
CA GLU A 75 -17.05 6.98 -16.98
C GLU A 75 -16.78 7.03 -15.47
N ARG A 76 -16.32 8.18 -14.97
CA ARG A 76 -15.90 8.37 -13.57
C ARG A 76 -16.96 7.89 -12.57
N LYS A 77 -18.23 8.22 -12.81
CA LYS A 77 -19.34 7.84 -11.89
C LYS A 77 -19.51 6.32 -11.84
N GLU A 78 -19.49 5.65 -12.98
CA GLU A 78 -19.61 4.19 -13.10
C GLU A 78 -18.38 3.49 -12.47
N ALA A 79 -17.17 3.97 -12.80
CA ALA A 79 -15.92 3.46 -12.25
C ALA A 79 -15.89 3.56 -10.73
N CYS A 80 -16.33 4.69 -10.17
CA CYS A 80 -16.41 4.90 -8.73
C CYS A 80 -17.43 3.96 -8.07
N ALA A 81 -18.65 3.86 -8.61
CA ALA A 81 -19.68 2.95 -8.09
C ALA A 81 -19.20 1.50 -8.08
N LYS A 82 -18.55 1.06 -9.16
CA LYS A 82 -17.98 -0.29 -9.26
C LYS A 82 -16.84 -0.51 -8.25
N ALA A 83 -15.96 0.46 -8.08
CA ALA A 83 -14.86 0.39 -7.13
C ALA A 83 -15.39 0.24 -5.69
N LEU A 84 -16.38 1.05 -5.30
CA LEU A 84 -17.01 0.99 -3.99
C LEU A 84 -17.75 -0.32 -3.75
N GLN A 85 -18.45 -0.85 -4.76
CA GLN A 85 -19.14 -2.16 -4.66
C GLN A 85 -18.15 -3.30 -4.38
N ILE A 86 -17.03 -3.35 -5.11
CA ILE A 86 -15.98 -4.37 -4.89
C ILE A 86 -15.29 -4.13 -3.55
N GLY A 87 -15.08 -2.87 -3.19
CA GLY A 87 -14.51 -2.46 -1.90
C GLY A 87 -15.34 -2.93 -0.72
N ASP A 88 -16.66 -2.80 -0.77
CA ASP A 88 -17.57 -3.27 0.29
C ASP A 88 -17.49 -4.81 0.46
N ILE A 89 -17.43 -5.56 -0.62
CA ILE A 89 -17.23 -7.01 -0.59
C ILE A 89 -15.89 -7.35 0.10
N LYS A 90 -14.82 -6.64 -0.26
CA LYS A 90 -13.48 -6.84 0.32
C LYS A 90 -13.45 -6.45 1.80
N TYR A 91 -14.12 -5.35 2.16
CA TYR A 91 -14.26 -4.89 3.53
C TYR A 91 -14.90 -5.97 4.42
N ARG A 92 -16.07 -6.45 4.03
CA ARG A 92 -16.79 -7.51 4.78
C ARG A 92 -16.00 -8.82 4.84
N PHE A 93 -15.24 -9.12 3.80
CA PHE A 93 -14.37 -10.30 3.79
C PHE A 93 -13.26 -10.17 4.83
N ILE A 94 -12.53 -9.03 4.86
CA ILE A 94 -11.44 -8.81 5.83
C ILE A 94 -12.00 -8.72 7.25
N GLU A 95 -13.12 -8.04 7.44
CA GLU A 95 -13.79 -7.96 8.75
C GLU A 95 -14.12 -9.36 9.32
N ARG A 96 -14.59 -10.29 8.47
CA ARG A 96 -14.80 -11.69 8.89
C ARG A 96 -13.51 -12.38 9.29
N VAL A 97 -12.42 -12.17 8.56
CA VAL A 97 -11.11 -12.74 8.90
C VAL A 97 -10.65 -12.21 10.27
N ILE A 98 -10.77 -10.89 10.49
CA ILE A 98 -10.41 -10.27 11.77
C ILE A 98 -11.22 -10.88 12.92
N LYS A 99 -12.54 -10.96 12.79
CA LYS A 99 -13.42 -11.51 13.82
C LYS A 99 -13.13 -13.01 14.09
N LYS A 100 -12.91 -13.81 13.04
CA LYS A 100 -12.65 -15.25 13.16
C LYS A 100 -11.34 -15.54 13.87
N GLY A 101 -10.30 -14.72 13.66
CA GLY A 101 -8.97 -14.90 14.24
C GLY A 101 -8.75 -14.18 15.56
N ASP A 102 -9.76 -13.43 16.06
CA ASP A 102 -9.67 -12.64 17.30
C ASP A 102 -8.44 -11.72 17.29
N TYR A 103 -8.35 -10.89 16.21
CA TYR A 103 -7.25 -9.96 16.01
C TYR A 103 -7.59 -8.57 16.58
N ASP A 104 -7.47 -8.43 17.91
CA ASP A 104 -7.85 -7.22 18.64
C ASP A 104 -7.04 -5.99 18.29
N ASN A 105 -5.81 -6.18 17.82
CA ASN A 105 -4.90 -5.12 17.43
C ASN A 105 -5.06 -4.68 15.97
N VAL A 106 -5.97 -5.28 15.19
CA VAL A 106 -6.23 -4.93 13.79
C VAL A 106 -7.41 -3.96 13.69
N ARG A 107 -7.21 -2.81 13.05
CA ARG A 107 -8.22 -1.77 12.82
C ARG A 107 -8.45 -1.61 11.32
N LEU A 108 -9.69 -1.82 10.88
CA LEU A 108 -10.07 -1.67 9.48
C LEU A 108 -10.55 -0.25 9.20
N LEU A 109 -10.00 0.37 8.16
CA LEU A 109 -10.29 1.74 7.75
C LEU A 109 -10.84 1.79 6.32
N SER A 110 -11.79 2.69 6.07
CA SER A 110 -12.24 3.01 4.72
C SER A 110 -11.36 4.09 4.09
N TRP A 111 -11.23 4.06 2.76
CA TRP A 111 -10.51 5.11 2.03
C TRP A 111 -11.10 6.49 2.28
N LYS A 112 -12.42 6.59 2.33
CA LYS A 112 -13.13 7.86 2.57
C LYS A 112 -12.67 8.59 3.83
N ALA A 113 -12.37 7.86 4.91
CA ALA A 113 -11.92 8.46 6.16
C ALA A 113 -10.59 9.21 5.97
N VAL A 114 -9.66 8.63 5.22
CA VAL A 114 -8.35 9.24 4.93
C VAL A 114 -8.46 10.34 3.86
N ALA A 115 -9.27 10.13 2.83
CA ALA A 115 -9.40 11.07 1.71
C ALA A 115 -9.98 12.44 2.12
N LEU A 116 -10.68 12.52 3.25
CA LEU A 116 -11.21 13.78 3.78
C LEU A 116 -10.16 14.60 4.54
N GLU A 117 -9.08 13.98 4.98
CA GLU A 117 -8.05 14.61 5.80
C GLU A 117 -7.31 15.73 5.06
N PRO A 118 -7.20 16.95 5.62
CA PRO A 118 -6.52 18.06 4.96
C PRO A 118 -5.05 17.78 4.67
N ARG A 119 -4.34 17.10 5.59
CA ARG A 119 -2.92 16.75 5.45
C ARG A 119 -2.69 15.72 4.35
N PHE A 120 -3.59 14.75 4.18
CA PHE A 120 -3.58 13.84 3.03
C PHE A 120 -3.73 14.60 1.71
N LYS A 121 -4.67 15.54 1.62
CA LYS A 121 -4.90 16.36 0.42
C LYS A 121 -3.66 17.20 0.06
N THR A 122 -3.00 17.78 1.05
CA THR A 122 -1.75 18.53 0.86
C THR A 122 -0.63 17.64 0.31
N LEU A 123 -0.45 16.44 0.87
CA LEU A 123 0.53 15.46 0.37
C LEU A 123 0.23 15.07 -1.07
N LEU A 124 -1.03 14.78 -1.38
CA LEU A 124 -1.44 14.41 -2.74
C LEU A 124 -1.18 15.56 -3.75
N GLN A 125 -1.44 16.80 -3.37
CA GLN A 125 -1.13 17.96 -4.21
C GLN A 125 0.38 18.09 -4.47
N ARG A 126 1.22 17.90 -3.45
CA ARG A 126 2.68 17.91 -3.60
C ARG A 126 3.17 16.81 -4.54
N LEU A 127 2.67 15.59 -4.40
CA LEU A 127 3.02 14.47 -5.29
C LEU A 127 2.56 14.71 -6.73
N ARG A 128 1.39 15.33 -6.93
CA ARG A 128 0.93 15.73 -8.26
C ARG A 128 1.82 16.80 -8.88
N LEU A 129 2.28 17.78 -8.09
CA LEU A 129 3.23 18.78 -8.55
C LEU A 129 4.54 18.11 -8.97
N LEU A 130 5.12 17.24 -8.15
CA LEU A 130 6.32 16.46 -8.49
C LEU A 130 6.14 15.65 -9.78
N TYR A 131 5.01 14.98 -9.94
CA TYR A 131 4.71 14.24 -11.18
C TYR A 131 4.65 15.16 -12.41
N GLY A 132 4.17 16.40 -12.22
CA GLY A 132 4.13 17.42 -13.28
C GLY A 132 5.48 18.03 -13.62
N THR A 133 6.36 18.20 -12.64
CA THR A 133 7.60 19.00 -12.78
C THR A 133 8.88 18.15 -12.80
N GLU A 134 8.91 17.01 -12.10
CA GLU A 134 10.11 16.21 -11.94
C GLU A 134 10.11 15.00 -12.87
N ILE A 135 10.92 15.04 -13.92
CA ILE A 135 11.01 13.99 -14.95
C ILE A 135 11.38 12.63 -14.34
N LEU A 136 12.31 12.60 -13.39
CA LEU A 136 12.75 11.36 -12.75
C LEU A 136 11.61 10.74 -11.93
N PHE A 137 10.88 11.53 -11.15
CA PHE A 137 9.74 11.05 -10.39
C PHE A 137 8.64 10.50 -11.30
N ARG A 138 8.29 11.26 -12.35
CA ARG A 138 7.31 10.82 -13.36
C ARG A 138 7.70 9.48 -13.98
N ARG A 139 8.97 9.32 -14.36
CA ARG A 139 9.49 8.07 -14.93
C ARG A 139 9.32 6.88 -13.99
N GLU A 140 9.63 7.05 -12.71
CA GLU A 140 9.49 5.97 -11.73
C GLU A 140 8.00 5.64 -11.46
N VAL A 141 7.11 6.63 -11.42
CA VAL A 141 5.66 6.39 -11.37
C VAL A 141 5.17 5.59 -12.58
N ILE A 142 5.61 5.93 -13.78
CA ILE A 142 5.25 5.19 -15.01
C ILE A 142 5.77 3.74 -14.96
N LYS A 143 7.01 3.51 -14.51
CA LYS A 143 7.54 2.16 -14.32
C LYS A 143 6.68 1.35 -13.34
N GLN A 144 6.27 1.94 -12.24
CA GLN A 144 5.40 1.33 -11.25
C GLN A 144 4.03 0.95 -11.86
N ILE A 145 3.44 1.82 -12.70
CA ILE A 145 2.20 1.53 -13.41
C ILE A 145 2.37 0.30 -14.33
N LEU A 146 3.44 0.26 -15.13
CA LEU A 146 3.73 -0.86 -16.02
C LEU A 146 3.92 -2.17 -15.28
N GLU A 147 4.67 -2.16 -14.19
CA GLU A 147 4.90 -3.33 -13.35
C GLU A 147 3.61 -3.82 -12.69
N ARG A 148 2.83 -2.90 -12.14
CA ARG A 148 1.52 -3.20 -11.59
C ARG A 148 0.58 -3.79 -12.64
N ASN A 149 0.52 -3.21 -13.83
CA ASN A 149 -0.32 -3.71 -14.92
C ASN A 149 0.01 -5.18 -15.27
N ARG A 150 1.29 -5.58 -15.25
CA ARG A 150 1.71 -6.97 -15.47
C ARG A 150 1.17 -7.93 -14.40
N ARG A 151 0.96 -7.44 -13.16
CA ARG A 151 0.48 -8.23 -12.02
C ARG A 151 -1.05 -8.29 -11.91
N LEU A 152 -1.77 -7.40 -12.60
CA LEU A 152 -3.23 -7.39 -12.58
C LEU A 152 -3.78 -8.64 -13.27
N PRO A 153 -4.94 -9.17 -12.82
CA PRO A 153 -5.69 -10.16 -13.57
C PRO A 153 -6.01 -9.66 -14.99
N GLU A 154 -6.06 -10.56 -15.96
CA GLU A 154 -6.21 -10.19 -17.37
C GLU A 154 -7.36 -9.20 -17.65
N GLY A 155 -8.53 -9.42 -17.06
CA GLY A 155 -9.69 -8.52 -17.21
C GLY A 155 -9.53 -7.13 -16.57
N PHE A 156 -8.39 -6.84 -15.92
CA PHE A 156 -8.07 -5.53 -15.32
C PHE A 156 -6.80 -4.91 -15.91
N ARG A 157 -6.16 -5.58 -16.87
CA ARG A 157 -4.98 -5.05 -17.55
C ARG A 157 -5.38 -4.01 -18.59
N PHE A 158 -4.51 -3.04 -18.78
CA PHE A 158 -4.58 -2.15 -19.92
C PHE A 158 -4.18 -2.92 -21.19
N ALA A 159 -5.03 -2.94 -22.19
CA ALA A 159 -4.75 -3.61 -23.46
C ALA A 159 -3.65 -2.88 -24.25
N ARG A 160 -3.72 -1.57 -24.27
CA ARG A 160 -2.70 -0.62 -24.74
C ARG A 160 -2.69 0.53 -23.76
N ILE A 161 -1.52 1.03 -23.43
CA ILE A 161 -1.37 2.21 -22.57
C ILE A 161 -0.92 3.34 -23.47
N ASP A 162 -1.81 4.29 -23.74
CA ASP A 162 -1.46 5.57 -24.35
C ASP A 162 -1.09 6.60 -23.29
N SER A 163 -0.76 7.83 -23.69
CA SER A 163 -0.34 8.88 -22.78
C SER A 163 -1.44 9.28 -21.78
N SER A 164 -2.71 9.25 -22.20
CA SER A 164 -3.85 9.62 -21.37
C SER A 164 -4.13 8.56 -20.30
N ASP A 165 -3.92 7.30 -20.60
CA ASP A 165 -4.06 6.18 -19.67
C ASP A 165 -3.01 6.24 -18.56
N TYR A 166 -1.78 6.67 -18.88
CA TYR A 166 -0.74 6.89 -17.87
C TYR A 166 -1.15 7.99 -16.88
N ASP A 167 -1.73 9.07 -17.35
CA ASP A 167 -2.17 10.16 -16.48
C ASP A 167 -3.29 9.70 -15.53
N LEU A 168 -4.27 8.93 -16.03
CA LEU A 168 -5.29 8.33 -15.18
C LEU A 168 -4.73 7.29 -14.20
N ALA A 169 -3.87 6.39 -14.67
CA ALA A 169 -3.27 5.35 -13.83
C ALA A 169 -2.31 5.94 -12.79
N SER A 170 -1.63 7.07 -13.11
CA SER A 170 -0.77 7.77 -12.16
C SER A 170 -1.55 8.28 -10.95
N LEU A 171 -2.81 8.70 -11.12
CA LEU A 171 -3.65 9.13 -10.01
C LEU A 171 -3.84 8.05 -8.96
N TYR A 172 -3.91 6.77 -9.35
CA TYR A 172 -3.92 5.67 -8.40
C TYR A 172 -2.63 5.64 -7.57
N ILE A 173 -1.48 5.62 -8.24
CA ILE A 173 -0.16 5.53 -7.59
C ILE A 173 0.08 6.75 -6.69
N LEU A 174 -0.22 7.97 -7.15
CA LEU A 174 -0.02 9.18 -6.36
C LEU A 174 -0.90 9.21 -5.11
N ASN A 175 -2.14 8.70 -5.19
CA ASN A 175 -3.00 8.56 -4.02
C ASN A 175 -2.45 7.50 -3.05
N GLU A 176 -1.95 6.37 -3.54
CA GLU A 176 -1.33 5.33 -2.72
C GLU A 176 -0.08 5.86 -1.99
N LEU A 177 0.80 6.60 -2.68
CA LEU A 177 1.96 7.24 -2.05
C LEU A 177 1.55 8.30 -1.01
N ALA A 178 0.54 9.11 -1.31
CA ALA A 178 0.04 10.11 -0.36
C ALA A 178 -0.48 9.47 0.93
N VAL A 179 -1.15 8.34 0.82
CA VAL A 179 -1.63 7.57 1.98
C VAL A 179 -0.48 7.00 2.79
N ILE A 180 0.52 6.42 2.16
CA ILE A 180 1.71 5.90 2.85
C ILE A 180 2.37 7.02 3.65
N LEU A 181 2.62 8.17 3.03
CA LEU A 181 3.17 9.33 3.70
C LEU A 181 2.25 9.86 4.82
N TYR A 182 0.95 9.86 4.61
CA TYR A 182 -0.01 10.30 5.63
C TYR A 182 0.07 9.43 6.89
N PHE A 183 0.12 8.10 6.74
CA PHE A 183 0.24 7.19 7.88
C PHE A 183 1.56 7.35 8.63
N HIS A 184 2.65 7.60 7.93
CA HIS A 184 3.97 7.79 8.54
C HIS A 184 4.17 9.16 9.19
N LEU A 185 3.48 10.20 8.72
CA LEU A 185 3.77 11.56 9.14
C LEU A 185 2.69 12.21 10.00
N TYR A 186 1.43 11.86 9.74
CA TYR A 186 0.30 12.65 10.24
C TYR A 186 -0.85 11.84 10.83
N PHE A 187 -0.92 10.54 10.57
CA PHE A 187 -1.96 9.70 11.17
C PHE A 187 -1.77 9.65 12.68
N ASP A 188 -2.86 9.57 13.44
CA ASP A 188 -2.82 9.45 14.88
C ASP A 188 -3.53 8.14 15.29
N PRO A 189 -2.77 7.18 15.83
CA PRO A 189 -1.32 7.21 16.11
C PRO A 189 -0.46 6.99 14.85
N VAL A 190 0.69 7.66 14.80
CA VAL A 190 1.65 7.53 13.68
C VAL A 190 2.07 6.06 13.51
N CYS A 191 2.06 5.60 12.25
CA CYS A 191 2.52 4.26 11.89
C CYS A 191 4.00 4.30 11.50
N GLN A 192 4.84 3.62 12.27
CA GLN A 192 6.27 3.51 11.99
C GLN A 192 6.55 2.61 10.79
N TYR A 193 5.70 1.60 10.55
CA TYR A 193 5.94 0.62 9.50
C TYR A 193 4.78 0.52 8.51
N GLN A 194 5.16 0.39 7.23
CA GLN A 194 4.26 -0.15 6.21
C GLN A 194 4.49 -1.66 6.12
N ILE A 195 3.42 -2.44 6.22
CA ILE A 195 3.44 -3.88 6.03
C ILE A 195 2.93 -4.22 4.63
N SER A 196 3.57 -5.18 3.97
CA SER A 196 3.14 -5.65 2.65
C SER A 196 3.48 -7.12 2.41
N PRO A 197 2.66 -7.85 1.68
CA PRO A 197 3.00 -9.18 1.15
C PRO A 197 3.85 -9.10 -0.14
N LEU A 198 4.27 -7.92 -0.54
CA LEU A 198 5.07 -7.66 -1.72
C LEU A 198 6.40 -7.03 -1.33
N PRO A 199 7.46 -7.22 -2.13
CA PRO A 199 8.71 -6.48 -1.95
C PRO A 199 8.48 -4.98 -2.12
N MET A 200 9.30 -4.19 -1.44
CA MET A 200 9.34 -2.75 -1.63
C MET A 200 9.67 -2.44 -3.09
N THR A 201 8.97 -1.47 -3.65
CA THR A 201 9.18 -1.08 -5.04
C THR A 201 10.27 -0.01 -5.14
N PRO A 202 10.99 0.09 -6.28
CA PRO A 202 11.99 1.15 -6.46
C PRO A 202 11.44 2.56 -6.24
N LEU A 203 10.17 2.80 -6.58
CA LEU A 203 9.52 4.08 -6.32
C LEU A 203 9.38 4.36 -4.81
N LEU A 204 9.04 3.34 -4.00
CA LEU A 204 9.00 3.47 -2.55
C LEU A 204 10.38 3.63 -1.94
N GLU A 205 11.39 2.91 -2.45
CA GLU A 205 12.79 3.08 -2.02
C GLU A 205 13.24 4.53 -2.19
N ILE A 206 13.06 5.09 -3.39
CA ILE A 206 13.41 6.49 -3.71
C ILE A 206 12.59 7.48 -2.86
N LEU A 207 11.36 7.12 -2.47
CA LEU A 207 10.56 7.95 -1.58
C LEU A 207 11.13 7.91 -0.15
N TYR A 208 11.44 6.73 0.38
CA TYR A 208 11.94 6.57 1.75
C TYR A 208 13.38 7.05 1.94
N ASP A 209 14.22 7.04 0.91
CA ASP A 209 15.58 7.59 0.97
C ASP A 209 15.61 9.14 0.98
N GLY A 210 14.44 9.77 0.78
CA GLY A 210 14.31 11.22 0.78
C GLY A 210 14.82 11.91 -0.48
N THR A 211 15.06 11.18 -1.57
CA THR A 211 15.42 11.77 -2.88
C THR A 211 14.36 12.79 -3.31
N PHE A 212 13.09 12.47 -3.08
CA PHE A 212 11.98 13.40 -3.22
C PHE A 212 11.38 13.70 -1.85
N LEU A 213 10.83 14.89 -1.65
CA LEU A 213 10.20 15.31 -0.39
C LEU A 213 11.14 15.23 0.82
N LYS A 214 12.42 15.55 0.60
CA LYS A 214 13.46 15.53 1.64
C LYS A 214 13.09 16.29 2.89
N ASP A 215 12.41 17.41 2.75
CA ASP A 215 11.93 18.24 3.85
C ASP A 215 10.89 17.54 4.75
N LEU A 216 10.23 16.51 4.26
CA LEU A 216 9.25 15.73 5.02
C LEU A 216 9.83 14.45 5.62
N LEU A 217 10.73 13.78 4.90
CA LEU A 217 11.13 12.41 5.20
C LEU A 217 12.47 12.30 5.93
N VAL A 218 13.46 13.14 5.59
CA VAL A 218 14.77 13.10 6.25
C VAL A 218 14.72 13.28 7.77
N PRO A 219 13.81 14.11 8.34
CA PRO A 219 13.65 14.17 9.79
C PRO A 219 13.02 12.92 10.42
N LYS A 220 12.41 12.04 9.62
CA LYS A 220 11.66 10.84 10.04
C LYS A 220 12.45 9.57 9.78
N LYS A 221 13.59 9.43 10.43
CA LYS A 221 14.48 8.26 10.32
C LYS A 221 13.89 6.94 10.86
N ASP A 222 12.71 7.02 11.48
CA ASP A 222 12.10 5.91 12.23
C ASP A 222 10.95 5.23 11.46
N ILE A 223 10.82 5.49 10.17
CA ILE A 223 9.80 4.84 9.33
C ILE A 223 10.43 3.73 8.49
N GLY A 224 9.69 2.66 8.26
CA GLY A 224 10.20 1.51 7.54
C GLY A 224 9.15 0.71 6.81
N TYR A 225 9.62 -0.31 6.10
CA TYR A 225 8.83 -1.23 5.32
C TYR A 225 9.09 -2.66 5.78
N ILE A 226 8.03 -3.41 6.02
CA ILE A 226 8.10 -4.81 6.42
C ILE A 226 7.46 -5.65 5.32
N GLU A 227 8.27 -6.45 4.64
CA GLU A 227 7.79 -7.46 3.72
C GLU A 227 7.51 -8.75 4.48
N ILE A 228 6.24 -9.17 4.53
CA ILE A 228 5.85 -10.42 5.17
C ILE A 228 5.68 -11.50 4.11
N MET A 229 6.54 -12.53 4.19
CA MET A 229 6.51 -13.67 3.29
C MET A 229 5.96 -14.89 4.03
N GLY A 230 4.93 -15.54 3.51
CA GLY A 230 4.43 -16.84 3.99
C GLY A 230 4.94 -18.02 3.16
N GLU A 231 4.57 -19.23 3.55
CA GLU A 231 4.75 -20.41 2.71
C GLU A 231 4.14 -20.22 1.32
N LYS A 232 4.75 -20.88 0.32
CA LYS A 232 4.35 -20.85 -1.09
C LYS A 232 2.85 -20.65 -1.27
N ASP A 233 2.47 -19.58 -1.96
CA ASP A 233 1.11 -19.45 -2.44
C ASP A 233 0.78 -20.58 -3.43
N LEU A 234 -0.48 -20.69 -3.83
CA LEU A 234 -0.94 -21.67 -4.81
C LEU A 234 -0.26 -21.54 -6.20
N THR A 235 0.56 -20.49 -6.41
CA THR A 235 1.35 -20.25 -7.63
C THR A 235 2.80 -20.71 -7.48
N GLY A 236 3.20 -21.24 -6.31
CA GLY A 236 4.54 -21.72 -6.03
C GLY A 236 5.56 -20.62 -5.69
N ARG A 237 5.12 -19.38 -5.51
CA ARG A 237 5.98 -18.26 -5.08
C ARG A 237 6.05 -18.18 -3.57
N MET A 238 7.25 -18.02 -3.06
CA MET A 238 7.46 -17.74 -1.64
C MET A 238 7.07 -16.30 -1.31
N ILE A 239 6.28 -16.13 -0.28
CA ILE A 239 6.01 -14.86 0.35
C ILE A 239 7.10 -14.65 1.42
N LYS A 240 7.95 -13.68 1.35
CA LYS A 240 9.10 -13.37 2.22
C LYS A 240 8.78 -12.27 3.21
N VAL A 241 9.18 -12.36 4.47
CA VAL A 241 9.20 -11.24 5.40
C VAL A 241 10.57 -10.57 5.34
N THR A 242 10.61 -9.32 4.96
CA THR A 242 11.81 -8.50 5.01
C THR A 242 11.58 -7.36 5.99
N SER A 243 12.30 -7.33 7.10
CA SER A 243 12.35 -6.17 7.98
C SER A 243 13.49 -5.26 7.56
N PRO A 244 13.35 -3.94 7.65
CA PRO A 244 14.49 -3.05 7.58
C PRO A 244 15.45 -3.36 8.75
N LYS A 245 16.74 -3.29 8.49
CA LYS A 245 17.80 -3.35 9.53
C LYS A 245 17.86 -2.07 10.30
#